data_b6f6a7f28a8a63cccf8cc8ba91c5fa58
#
_entry.id   b6f6a7f28a8a63cccf8cc8ba91c5fa58
#
_cell.length_a   1.000
_cell.length_b   1.000
_cell.length_c   1.000
_cell.angle_alpha   90.00
_cell.angle_beta   90.00
_cell.angle_gamma   90.00
#
_symmetry.space_group_name_H-M   'P 1'
#
loop_
_entity.id
_entity.type
_entity.pdbx_description
1 polymer ?
#
loop_
_entity_poly.entity_id
_entity_poly.type
_entity_poly.pdbx_seq_one_letter_code
_entity_poly.pdbx_strand_id
1 'polypeptide(L)'
;MEKLFIKPDSLLKDSSQLAWNVYESGFEPNYIIGVWRGGAPIGIAVQEFLSFLGIKSDHVAVRTSYYSGIDSRKDSVQVYGLNYVIRQLESEDRLLIVDDVHDTGNSIAQIINDITSACKKNTPDIKVATPYYKPNKSQ
;
A
#
# COMPACT_ATOMS: atom_id res chain seq x y z
N MET A 1 -22.54 3.25 16.94
CA MET A 1 -21.45 2.81 16.06
C MET A 1 -20.40 2.06 16.87
N GLU A 2 -20.15 0.85 16.43
CA GLU A 2 -19.14 0.04 17.10
C GLU A 2 -17.75 0.43 16.65
N LYS A 3 -16.83 0.41 17.58
CA LYS A 3 -15.42 0.62 17.27
C LYS A 3 -14.67 -0.66 17.53
N LEU A 4 -13.90 -1.07 16.55
CA LEU A 4 -13.01 -2.23 16.69
C LEU A 4 -11.61 -1.73 16.99
N PHE A 5 -11.07 -2.20 18.10
CA PHE A 5 -9.69 -1.90 18.46
C PHE A 5 -8.84 -3.14 18.19
N ILE A 6 -7.85 -2.98 17.35
CA ILE A 6 -6.96 -4.07 16.99
C ILE A 6 -5.78 -4.05 17.95
N LYS A 7 -5.57 -5.17 18.64
CA LYS A 7 -4.45 -5.27 19.56
C LYS A 7 -3.13 -5.32 18.80
N PRO A 8 -2.06 -4.74 19.37
CA PRO A 8 -0.76 -4.77 18.69
C PRO A 8 -0.28 -6.19 18.36
N ASP A 9 -0.53 -7.16 19.24
CA ASP A 9 -0.12 -8.54 18.97
C ASP A 9 -0.85 -9.12 17.76
N SER A 10 -2.15 -8.83 17.65
CA SER A 10 -2.94 -9.28 16.51
C SER A 10 -2.48 -8.61 15.23
N LEU A 11 -2.15 -7.34 15.30
CA LEU A 11 -1.67 -6.60 14.13
C LEU A 11 -0.37 -7.20 13.61
N LEU A 12 0.57 -7.51 14.52
CA LEU A 12 1.84 -8.11 14.13
C LEU A 12 1.64 -9.50 13.54
N LYS A 13 0.79 -10.31 14.15
CA LYS A 13 0.47 -11.65 13.65
C LYS A 13 -0.15 -11.58 12.27
N ASP A 14 -1.12 -10.70 12.06
CA ASP A 14 -1.80 -10.56 10.79
C ASP A 14 -0.87 -10.03 9.72
N SER A 15 0.04 -9.12 10.09
CA SER A 15 1.03 -8.59 9.16
C SER A 15 2.02 -9.67 8.74
N SER A 16 2.42 -10.53 9.66
CA SER A 16 3.32 -11.65 9.35
C SER A 16 2.64 -12.64 8.41
N GLN A 17 1.36 -12.91 8.65
CA GLN A 17 0.59 -13.80 7.78
C GLN A 17 0.46 -13.19 6.38
N LEU A 18 0.24 -11.88 6.31
CA LEU A 18 0.16 -11.19 5.04
C LEU A 18 1.47 -11.31 4.27
N ALA A 19 2.60 -11.11 4.95
CA ALA A 19 3.91 -11.25 4.34
C ALA A 19 4.13 -12.67 3.81
N TRP A 20 3.73 -13.67 4.59
CA TRP A 20 3.83 -15.05 4.17
C TRP A 20 3.00 -15.32 2.93
N ASN A 21 1.77 -14.77 2.88
CA ASN A 21 0.91 -14.92 1.72
C ASN A 21 1.54 -14.29 0.47
N VAL A 22 2.16 -13.12 0.62
CA VAL A 22 2.88 -12.48 -0.49
C VAL A 22 4.02 -13.38 -0.95
N TYR A 23 4.80 -13.90 -0.01
CA TYR A 23 5.92 -14.78 -0.32
C TYR A 23 5.46 -16.03 -1.07
N GLU A 24 4.39 -16.65 -0.60
CA GLU A 24 3.88 -17.87 -1.22
C GLU A 24 3.29 -17.63 -2.60
N SER A 25 2.84 -16.42 -2.88
CA SER A 25 2.30 -16.08 -4.20
C SER A 25 3.38 -16.01 -5.27
N GLY A 26 4.65 -15.98 -4.87
CA GLY A 26 5.76 -15.83 -5.80
C GLY A 26 6.09 -14.39 -6.14
N PHE A 27 5.34 -13.43 -5.62
CA PHE A 27 5.62 -12.02 -5.85
C PHE A 27 6.73 -11.55 -4.91
N GLU A 28 7.83 -11.11 -5.48
CA GLU A 28 8.99 -10.66 -4.71
C GLU A 28 9.19 -9.16 -4.88
N PRO A 29 8.51 -8.35 -4.07
CA PRO A 29 8.61 -6.91 -4.24
C PRO A 29 10.01 -6.39 -3.92
N ASN A 30 10.48 -5.45 -4.72
CA ASN A 30 11.70 -4.72 -4.41
C ASN A 30 11.39 -3.29 -3.95
N TYR A 31 10.14 -2.87 -4.04
CA TYR A 31 9.64 -1.62 -3.47
C TYR A 31 8.35 -1.89 -2.72
N ILE A 32 8.22 -1.27 -1.55
CA ILE A 32 7.00 -1.34 -0.75
C ILE A 32 6.54 0.08 -0.46
N ILE A 33 5.27 0.35 -0.69
CA ILE A 33 4.62 1.59 -0.27
C ILE A 33 3.70 1.24 0.89
N GLY A 34 3.96 1.81 2.07
CA GLY A 34 3.04 1.73 3.19
C GLY A 34 2.15 2.96 3.18
N VAL A 35 0.85 2.74 3.06
CA VAL A 35 -0.08 3.88 3.00
C VAL A 35 -0.26 4.44 4.41
N TRP A 36 0.22 5.65 4.58
CA TRP A 36 0.16 6.35 5.85
C TRP A 36 -1.30 6.68 6.17
N ARG A 37 -1.78 6.42 7.37
CA ARG A 37 -1.00 6.07 8.56
C ARG A 37 -1.04 4.56 8.85
N GLY A 38 -2.19 3.91 8.66
CA GLY A 38 -2.43 2.54 9.09
C GLY A 38 -1.60 1.50 8.37
N GLY A 39 -1.29 1.73 7.10
CA GLY A 39 -0.49 0.80 6.32
C GLY A 39 1.00 0.85 6.63
N ALA A 40 1.47 1.92 7.29
CA ALA A 40 2.90 2.07 7.56
C ALA A 40 3.45 1.00 8.51
N PRO A 41 2.85 0.77 9.69
CA PRO A 41 3.36 -0.28 10.58
C PRO A 41 3.23 -1.67 9.97
N ILE A 42 2.18 -1.91 9.19
CA ILE A 42 2.00 -3.20 8.51
C ILE A 42 3.09 -3.35 7.44
N GLY A 43 3.35 -2.29 6.68
CA GLY A 43 4.40 -2.31 5.66
C GLY A 43 5.77 -2.57 6.26
N ILE A 44 6.07 -2.01 7.42
CA ILE A 44 7.33 -2.27 8.12
C ILE A 44 7.43 -3.75 8.49
N ALA A 45 6.38 -4.31 9.07
CA ALA A 45 6.37 -5.72 9.47
C ALA A 45 6.50 -6.63 8.26
N VAL A 46 5.80 -6.32 7.18
CA VAL A 46 5.88 -7.10 5.94
C VAL A 46 7.30 -7.03 5.37
N GLN A 47 7.91 -5.86 5.34
CA GLN A 47 9.27 -5.69 4.84
C GLN A 47 10.25 -6.51 5.66
N GLU A 48 10.15 -6.44 6.98
CA GLU A 48 11.05 -7.17 7.88
C GLU A 48 10.93 -8.68 7.67
N PHE A 49 9.69 -9.16 7.57
CA PHE A 49 9.46 -10.57 7.37
C PHE A 49 10.01 -11.06 6.02
N LEU A 50 9.74 -10.29 4.95
CA LEU A 50 10.24 -10.64 3.63
C LEU A 50 11.78 -10.56 3.58
N SER A 51 12.36 -9.60 4.27
CA SER A 51 13.82 -9.48 4.36
C SER A 51 14.42 -10.72 5.05
N PHE A 52 13.76 -11.21 6.09
CA PHE A 52 14.16 -12.46 6.75
C PHE A 52 14.16 -13.62 5.76
N LEU A 53 13.22 -13.63 4.83
CA LEU A 53 13.13 -14.68 3.81
C LEU A 53 14.04 -14.43 2.60
N GLY A 54 14.88 -13.40 2.65
CA GLY A 54 15.83 -13.11 1.59
C GLY A 54 15.36 -12.15 0.53
N ILE A 55 14.16 -11.59 0.69
CA ILE A 55 13.60 -10.62 -0.27
C ILE A 55 13.83 -9.21 0.25
N LYS A 56 14.74 -8.49 -0.38
CA LYS A 56 15.08 -7.14 0.03
C LYS A 56 14.25 -6.12 -0.73
N SER A 57 13.81 -5.09 -0.03
CA SER A 57 12.97 -4.06 -0.60
C SER A 57 13.27 -2.71 0.02
N ASP A 58 12.95 -1.66 -0.72
CA ASP A 58 12.98 -0.29 -0.22
C ASP A 58 11.54 0.08 0.14
N HIS A 59 11.33 0.59 1.35
CA HIS A 59 10.00 0.88 1.87
C HIS A 59 9.84 2.37 2.12
N VAL A 60 8.81 2.95 1.54
CA VAL A 60 8.48 4.36 1.75
C VAL A 60 7.04 4.49 2.22
N ALA A 61 6.78 5.52 3.01
CA ALA A 61 5.43 5.86 3.42
C ALA A 61 4.86 6.88 2.46
N VAL A 62 3.62 6.67 2.06
CA VAL A 62 2.90 7.58 1.17
C VAL A 62 1.62 7.98 1.87
N ARG A 63 1.38 9.26 1.99
CA ARG A 63 0.19 9.78 2.67
C ARG A 63 -0.86 10.18 1.65
N THR A 64 -2.10 9.82 1.92
CA THR A 64 -3.22 10.28 1.12
C THR A 64 -4.08 11.20 1.96
N SER A 65 -4.71 12.16 1.29
CA SER A 65 -5.60 13.12 1.93
C SER A 65 -6.81 13.30 1.05
N TYR A 66 -7.97 13.15 1.63
CA TYR A 66 -9.22 13.36 0.91
C TYR A 66 -9.50 14.85 0.90
N TYR A 67 -9.65 15.41 -0.30
CA TYR A 67 -9.87 16.83 -0.46
C TYR A 67 -11.25 17.09 -1.02
N SER A 68 -12.00 17.94 -0.32
CA SER A 68 -13.32 18.38 -0.75
C SER A 68 -13.36 19.90 -0.60
N GLY A 69 -12.94 20.61 -1.65
CA GLY A 69 -12.90 22.06 -1.62
C GLY A 69 -14.29 22.68 -1.77
N ILE A 70 -14.45 23.87 -1.22
CA ILE A 70 -15.73 24.59 -1.30
C ILE A 70 -16.11 24.85 -2.76
N ASP A 71 -15.13 25.19 -3.58
CA ASP A 71 -15.35 25.47 -4.99
C ASP A 71 -15.18 24.25 -5.87
N SER A 72 -14.85 23.11 -5.27
CA SER A 72 -14.63 21.88 -6.01
C SER A 72 -15.94 21.16 -6.23
N ARG A 73 -16.19 20.77 -7.44
CA ARG A 73 -17.37 19.97 -7.78
C ARG A 73 -17.12 18.49 -7.60
N LYS A 74 -15.89 18.13 -7.37
CA LYS A 74 -15.48 16.75 -7.21
C LYS A 74 -14.60 16.61 -5.98
N ASP A 75 -14.87 15.56 -5.24
CA ASP A 75 -13.95 15.16 -4.21
C ASP A 75 -12.73 14.53 -4.88
N SER A 76 -11.58 14.77 -4.31
CA SER A 76 -10.36 14.21 -4.85
C SER A 76 -9.47 13.69 -3.74
N VAL A 77 -8.61 12.76 -4.11
CA VAL A 77 -7.59 12.21 -3.21
C VAL A 77 -6.25 12.79 -3.65
N GLN A 78 -5.56 13.40 -2.70
CA GLN A 78 -4.22 13.90 -2.91
C GLN A 78 -3.22 12.91 -2.36
N VAL A 79 -2.12 12.71 -3.07
CA VAL A 79 -1.09 11.73 -2.70
C VAL A 79 0.23 12.47 -2.48
N TYR A 80 0.85 12.20 -1.34
CA TYR A 80 2.11 12.85 -0.95
C TYR A 80 3.18 11.80 -0.70
N GLY A 81 4.39 12.07 -1.18
CA GLY A 81 5.53 11.21 -0.90
C GLY A 81 5.91 10.25 -2.00
N LEU A 82 5.27 10.32 -3.17
CA LEU A 82 5.56 9.42 -4.26
C LEU A 82 6.81 9.78 -5.07
N ASN A 83 7.28 11.02 -4.98
CA ASN A 83 8.34 11.48 -5.87
C ASN A 83 9.62 10.65 -5.78
N TYR A 84 10.00 10.25 -4.59
CA TYR A 84 11.20 9.45 -4.38
C TYR A 84 11.13 8.14 -5.19
N VAL A 85 10.02 7.44 -5.05
CA VAL A 85 9.87 6.12 -5.65
C VAL A 85 9.65 6.24 -7.17
N ILE A 86 8.86 7.20 -7.59
CA ILE A 86 8.57 7.39 -9.02
C ILE A 86 9.85 7.61 -9.83
N ARG A 87 10.80 8.35 -9.27
CA ARG A 87 12.05 8.63 -9.98
C ARG A 87 12.91 7.40 -10.22
N GLN A 88 12.66 6.34 -9.46
CA GLN A 88 13.50 5.14 -9.52
C GLN A 88 12.82 3.96 -10.19
N LEU A 89 11.48 3.98 -10.29
CA LEU A 89 10.74 2.84 -10.79
C LEU A 89 11.01 2.57 -12.26
N GLU A 90 11.18 1.30 -12.58
CA GLU A 90 11.33 0.82 -13.93
C GLU A 90 10.37 -0.35 -14.16
N SER A 91 10.17 -0.71 -15.41
CA SER A 91 9.17 -1.71 -15.79
C SER A 91 9.43 -3.10 -15.18
N GLU A 92 10.67 -3.43 -14.91
CA GLU A 92 11.01 -4.71 -14.30
C GLU A 92 10.91 -4.71 -12.78
N ASP A 93 10.62 -3.56 -12.17
CA ASP A 93 10.45 -3.49 -10.73
C ASP A 93 9.11 -4.10 -10.31
N ARG A 94 9.04 -4.46 -9.05
CA ARG A 94 7.85 -5.07 -8.45
C ARG A 94 7.50 -4.26 -7.21
N LEU A 95 6.35 -3.63 -7.24
CA LEU A 95 5.90 -2.73 -6.20
C LEU A 95 4.74 -3.35 -5.44
N LEU A 96 4.86 -3.40 -4.12
CA LEU A 96 3.78 -3.83 -3.24
C LEU A 96 3.24 -2.62 -2.51
N ILE A 97 1.95 -2.38 -2.62
CA ILE A 97 1.27 -1.33 -1.85
C ILE A 97 0.56 -2.00 -0.68
N VAL A 98 0.88 -1.53 0.53
CA VAL A 98 0.33 -2.10 1.76
C VAL A 98 -0.53 -1.05 2.45
N ASP A 99 -1.77 -1.41 2.72
CA ASP A 99 -2.70 -0.58 3.48
C ASP A 99 -3.30 -1.42 4.60
N ASP A 100 -3.88 -0.77 5.61
CA ASP A 100 -4.44 -1.49 6.76
C ASP A 100 -5.79 -2.14 6.44
N VAL A 101 -6.65 -1.43 5.75
CA VAL A 101 -8.00 -1.91 5.44
C VAL A 101 -8.32 -1.64 3.98
N HIS A 102 -8.77 -2.68 3.28
CA HIS A 102 -9.31 -2.48 1.94
C HIS A 102 -10.77 -2.05 2.08
N ASP A 103 -11.01 -0.76 1.94
CA ASP A 103 -12.33 -0.15 2.09
C ASP A 103 -12.91 0.15 0.70
N THR A 104 -12.91 1.40 0.28
CA THR A 104 -13.41 1.78 -1.04
C THR A 104 -12.35 1.62 -2.13
N GLY A 105 -11.10 1.56 -1.74
CA GLY A 105 -10.00 1.47 -2.69
C GLY A 105 -9.62 2.81 -3.33
N ASN A 106 -10.27 3.90 -2.96
CA ASN A 106 -10.03 5.19 -3.59
C ASN A 106 -8.59 5.69 -3.42
N SER A 107 -8.03 5.53 -2.23
CA SER A 107 -6.65 5.96 -1.96
C SER A 107 -5.65 5.14 -2.76
N ILE A 108 -5.85 3.82 -2.77
CA ILE A 108 -4.97 2.92 -3.50
C ILE A 108 -5.09 3.17 -5.01
N ALA A 109 -6.32 3.33 -5.50
CA ALA A 109 -6.55 3.60 -6.90
C ALA A 109 -5.85 4.89 -7.35
N GLN A 110 -5.89 5.92 -6.50
CA GLN A 110 -5.23 7.17 -6.83
C GLN A 110 -3.71 7.03 -6.83
N ILE A 111 -3.16 6.27 -5.88
CA ILE A 111 -1.72 6.00 -5.87
C ILE A 111 -1.30 5.30 -7.15
N ILE A 112 -2.03 4.26 -7.54
CA ILE A 112 -1.74 3.52 -8.77
C ILE A 112 -1.85 4.43 -9.99
N ASN A 113 -2.89 5.26 -10.04
CA ASN A 113 -3.08 6.18 -11.14
C ASN A 113 -1.94 7.19 -11.26
N ASP A 114 -1.49 7.73 -10.12
CA ASP A 114 -0.38 8.68 -10.12
C ASP A 114 0.93 8.02 -10.59
N ILE A 115 1.15 6.78 -10.17
CA ILE A 115 2.33 6.03 -10.61
C ILE A 115 2.28 5.75 -12.10
N THR A 116 1.17 5.23 -12.59
CA THR A 116 1.05 4.86 -14.00
C THR A 116 1.12 6.10 -14.90
N SER A 117 0.54 7.21 -14.46
CA SER A 117 0.59 8.45 -15.22
C SER A 117 2.00 9.02 -15.30
N ALA A 118 2.77 8.89 -14.24
CA ALA A 118 4.14 9.40 -14.21
C ALA A 118 5.13 8.47 -14.89
N CYS A 119 4.99 7.17 -14.68
CA CYS A 119 5.96 6.19 -15.17
C CYS A 119 5.69 5.71 -16.59
N LYS A 120 4.43 5.74 -17.01
CA LYS A 120 4.02 5.31 -18.35
C LYS A 120 4.56 3.91 -18.67
N LYS A 121 5.38 3.76 -19.70
CA LYS A 121 5.93 2.46 -20.08
C LYS A 121 6.88 1.87 -19.05
N ASN A 122 7.36 2.68 -18.12
CA ASN A 122 8.22 2.22 -17.04
C ASN A 122 7.43 1.81 -15.80
N THR A 123 6.12 1.70 -15.91
CA THR A 123 5.27 1.30 -14.79
C THR A 123 5.64 -0.12 -14.36
N PRO A 124 5.91 -0.32 -13.06
CA PRO A 124 6.27 -1.65 -12.55
C PRO A 124 5.06 -2.56 -12.45
N ASP A 125 5.31 -3.81 -12.11
CA ASP A 125 4.24 -4.72 -11.70
C ASP A 125 3.79 -4.31 -10.30
N ILE A 126 2.51 -4.01 -10.14
CA ILE A 126 1.96 -3.49 -8.88
C ILE A 126 0.97 -4.50 -8.30
N LYS A 127 1.18 -4.85 -7.04
CA LYS A 127 0.25 -5.67 -6.27
C LYS A 127 -0.14 -4.90 -5.01
N VAL A 128 -1.30 -5.25 -4.47
CA VAL A 128 -1.85 -4.61 -3.27
C VAL A 128 -2.07 -5.68 -2.22
N ALA A 129 -1.70 -5.38 -0.98
CA ALA A 129 -1.88 -6.29 0.13
C ALA A 129 -2.48 -5.55 1.32
N THR A 130 -3.53 -6.11 1.90
CA THR A 130 -4.16 -5.59 3.09
C THR A 130 -4.50 -6.76 4.01
N PRO A 131 -4.24 -6.63 5.33
CA PRO A 131 -4.60 -7.70 6.26
C PRO A 131 -6.09 -7.72 6.60
N TYR A 132 -6.78 -6.61 6.40
CA TYR A 132 -8.18 -6.47 6.78
C TYR A 132 -9.01 -6.06 5.59
N TYR A 133 -10.27 -6.52 5.58
CA TYR A 133 -11.16 -6.29 4.47
C TYR A 133 -12.55 -5.92 4.99
N LYS A 134 -13.14 -4.88 4.41
CA LYS A 134 -14.51 -4.50 4.73
C LYS A 134 -15.43 -5.01 3.65
N PRO A 135 -16.07 -6.16 3.87
CA PRO A 135 -16.82 -6.81 2.78
C PRO A 135 -18.00 -6.01 2.25
N ASN A 136 -18.54 -5.11 3.06
CA ASN A 136 -19.72 -4.34 2.63
C ASN A 136 -19.36 -3.15 1.75
N LYS A 137 -18.11 -2.88 1.52
CA LYS A 137 -17.67 -1.66 0.84
C LYS A 137 -16.97 -1.89 -0.48
N SER A 138 -16.43 -3.06 -0.71
CA SER A 138 -15.59 -3.30 -1.88
C SER A 138 -16.05 -4.51 -2.68
N GLN A 139 -17.31 -4.60 -2.86
CA GLN A 139 -17.90 -5.66 -3.67
C GLN A 139 -17.53 -5.54 -5.13
#